data_3288f339880023289a6dae2667f7196a
#
_entry.id   3288f339880023289a6dae2667f7196a
#
_cell.length_a   1.000
_cell.length_b   1.000
_cell.length_c   1.000
_cell.angle_alpha   90.00
_cell.angle_beta   90.00
_cell.angle_gamma   90.00
#
_symmetry.space_group_name_H-M   'P 1'
#
loop_
_entity.id
_entity.type
_entity.pdbx_description
1 polymer ?
#
loop_
_entity_poly.entity_id
_entity_poly.type
_entity_poly.pdbx_seq_one_letter_code
_entity_poly.pdbx_strand_id
1 'polypeptide(L)'
;MKTRILITGLAFVSAISFGQKKEIKKAEKAVKSNEYSEALTYLNEAESLLGSADNDTKAQFYAVKGQALYGNGGTDFTKLKASAESFGKALTLDPNMESDLGEQLQKLRAALINGAIKDQNAQQYKLATEKLYTSYMVTKKDTSDLYFAAGNAVNGKDYDTALNYYQMLLDKGYTGATKEYVATNKETGEVEAFETENLRNISLKTGEFIKPEVRVTESRKGEILRNMTLIYIERGDNEKAMALMKTARAENPTDVFLMRADADMSYKMGDIARYNELMEKIVATDPENPEIYFNLGISNDQLGNKEKAMDYYTKALELNPEYEAALINIAALKLSGEDKLVEEMNNLGNSSADNKRYDELKNDRLNSYKEALPYLEKAYKINSSNQNVLKYLMNIYGQIGEDAKYKDAKTKLEALEAKG
;
A
#
# COMPACT_ATOMS: atom_id res chain seq x y z
N MET A 1 -57.94 11.84 47.16
CA MET A 1 -57.33 10.68 46.47
C MET A 1 -56.13 11.03 45.59
N LYS A 2 -55.83 12.28 45.24
CA LYS A 2 -54.70 12.66 44.35
C LYS A 2 -53.32 12.67 45.04
N THR A 3 -53.23 12.80 46.35
CA THR A 3 -51.99 12.92 47.11
C THR A 3 -51.34 11.56 47.42
N ARG A 4 -52.04 10.44 47.40
CA ARG A 4 -51.48 9.10 47.67
C ARG A 4 -50.81 8.45 46.43
N ILE A 5 -51.20 8.87 45.23
CA ILE A 5 -50.58 8.32 43.97
C ILE A 5 -49.23 8.94 43.75
N LEU A 6 -48.95 10.18 44.15
CA LEU A 6 -47.63 10.82 43.99
C LEU A 6 -46.60 10.25 44.94
N ILE A 7 -46.99 9.84 46.17
CA ILE A 7 -46.02 9.26 47.15
C ILE A 7 -45.65 7.86 46.78
N THR A 8 -46.49 7.03 46.18
CA THR A 8 -46.15 5.69 45.71
C THR A 8 -45.28 5.72 44.46
N GLY A 9 -45.45 6.69 43.57
CA GLY A 9 -44.59 6.87 42.39
C GLY A 9 -43.14 7.26 42.76
N LEU A 10 -42.98 8.19 43.72
CA LEU A 10 -41.65 8.61 44.20
C LEU A 10 -40.93 7.50 44.99
N ALA A 11 -41.63 6.69 45.76
CA ALA A 11 -41.04 5.57 46.49
C ALA A 11 -40.59 4.44 45.59
N PHE A 12 -41.29 4.19 44.47
CA PHE A 12 -40.87 3.20 43.46
C PHE A 12 -39.64 3.65 42.69
N VAL A 13 -39.55 4.92 42.28
CA VAL A 13 -38.38 5.47 41.59
C VAL A 13 -37.14 5.48 42.49
N SER A 14 -37.31 5.81 43.77
CA SER A 14 -36.18 5.76 44.73
C SER A 14 -35.73 4.35 45.01
N ALA A 15 -36.62 3.37 45.14
CA ALA A 15 -36.25 1.95 45.37
C ALA A 15 -35.50 1.34 44.17
N ILE A 16 -35.88 1.68 42.95
CA ILE A 16 -35.19 1.26 41.72
C ILE A 16 -33.78 1.88 41.64
N SER A 17 -33.66 3.17 41.94
CA SER A 17 -32.38 3.90 41.93
C SER A 17 -31.39 3.36 42.98
N PHE A 18 -31.87 2.92 44.15
CA PHE A 18 -31.03 2.27 45.16
C PHE A 18 -30.59 0.85 44.78
N GLY A 19 -31.45 0.09 44.10
CA GLY A 19 -31.15 -1.27 43.64
C GLY A 19 -29.97 -1.29 42.63
N GLN A 20 -30.01 -0.42 41.63
CA GLN A 20 -28.94 -0.32 40.60
C GLN A 20 -27.57 -0.02 41.24
N LYS A 21 -27.49 1.03 42.03
CA LYS A 21 -26.24 1.47 42.70
C LYS A 21 -25.65 0.36 43.59
N LYS A 22 -26.51 -0.43 44.23
CA LYS A 22 -26.12 -1.54 45.08
C LYS A 22 -25.46 -2.67 44.24
N GLU A 23 -26.09 -3.06 43.15
CA GLU A 23 -25.58 -4.15 42.31
C GLU A 23 -24.29 -3.72 41.57
N ILE A 24 -24.18 -2.46 41.09
CA ILE A 24 -22.95 -1.91 40.53
C ILE A 24 -21.83 -1.93 41.55
N LYS A 25 -22.04 -1.56 42.82
CA LYS A 25 -21.03 -1.63 43.87
C LYS A 25 -20.57 -3.07 44.19
N LYS A 26 -21.49 -4.05 44.11
CA LYS A 26 -21.12 -5.47 44.25
C LYS A 26 -20.22 -5.90 43.09
N ALA A 27 -20.61 -5.50 41.83
CA ALA A 27 -19.80 -5.79 40.67
C ALA A 27 -18.39 -5.16 40.75
N GLU A 28 -18.29 -3.91 41.22
CA GLU A 28 -16.98 -3.25 41.42
C GLU A 28 -16.11 -4.02 42.45
N LYS A 29 -16.72 -4.50 43.51
CA LYS A 29 -16.00 -5.31 44.53
C LYS A 29 -15.51 -6.63 43.89
N ALA A 30 -16.38 -7.31 43.15
CA ALA A 30 -16.01 -8.55 42.44
C ALA A 30 -14.91 -8.31 41.41
N VAL A 31 -14.94 -7.22 40.63
CA VAL A 31 -13.84 -6.83 39.73
C VAL A 31 -12.54 -6.65 40.49
N LYS A 32 -12.54 -5.93 41.62
CA LYS A 32 -11.34 -5.74 42.46
C LYS A 32 -10.78 -7.04 43.02
N SER A 33 -11.63 -8.05 43.21
CA SER A 33 -11.26 -9.40 43.65
C SER A 33 -10.91 -10.34 42.48
N ASN A 34 -10.93 -9.87 41.22
CA ASN A 34 -10.78 -10.66 39.99
C ASN A 34 -11.88 -11.73 39.78
N GLU A 35 -13.03 -11.57 40.42
CA GLU A 35 -14.21 -12.45 40.31
C GLU A 35 -15.10 -11.94 39.13
N TYR A 36 -14.52 -11.92 37.92
CA TYR A 36 -15.14 -11.24 36.75
C TYR A 36 -16.47 -11.85 36.33
N SER A 37 -16.65 -13.16 36.45
CA SER A 37 -17.92 -13.82 36.11
C SER A 37 -19.03 -13.44 37.10
N GLU A 38 -18.70 -13.30 38.38
CA GLU A 38 -19.65 -12.83 39.40
C GLU A 38 -19.99 -11.34 39.18
N ALA A 39 -18.99 -10.52 38.83
CA ALA A 39 -19.19 -9.13 38.47
C ALA A 39 -20.19 -8.98 37.31
N LEU A 40 -20.07 -9.81 36.27
CA LEU A 40 -21.01 -9.80 35.15
C LEU A 40 -22.42 -10.23 35.55
N THR A 41 -22.57 -11.12 36.52
CA THR A 41 -23.89 -11.51 37.05
C THR A 41 -24.56 -10.32 37.73
N TYR A 42 -23.87 -9.61 38.63
CA TYR A 42 -24.41 -8.40 39.27
C TYR A 42 -24.71 -7.30 38.25
N LEU A 43 -23.90 -7.15 37.21
CA LEU A 43 -24.16 -6.16 36.15
C LEU A 43 -25.38 -6.53 35.30
N ASN A 44 -25.63 -7.79 35.02
CA ASN A 44 -26.86 -8.23 34.34
C ASN A 44 -28.13 -7.89 35.16
N GLU A 45 -28.08 -8.03 36.52
CA GLU A 45 -29.16 -7.61 37.39
C GLU A 45 -29.37 -6.09 37.35
N ALA A 46 -28.26 -5.31 37.40
CA ALA A 46 -28.32 -3.85 37.33
C ALA A 46 -28.81 -3.33 35.96
N GLU A 47 -28.50 -4.01 34.86
CA GLU A 47 -28.78 -3.57 33.47
C GLU A 47 -30.31 -3.39 33.25
N SER A 48 -31.10 -4.31 33.82
CA SER A 48 -32.56 -4.23 33.72
C SER A 48 -33.16 -2.97 34.36
N LEU A 49 -32.41 -2.35 35.26
CA LEU A 49 -32.85 -1.18 36.04
C LEU A 49 -32.22 0.14 35.52
N LEU A 50 -31.31 0.11 34.51
CA LEU A 50 -30.57 1.28 34.04
C LEU A 50 -31.46 2.37 33.37
N GLY A 51 -32.63 2.02 32.91
CA GLY A 51 -33.48 2.95 32.14
C GLY A 51 -33.73 4.29 32.85
N SER A 52 -33.89 4.24 34.17
CA SER A 52 -34.18 5.43 35.02
C SER A 52 -32.92 6.01 35.71
N ALA A 53 -31.74 5.46 35.47
CA ALA A 53 -30.50 5.93 36.10
C ALA A 53 -30.03 7.26 35.53
N ASP A 54 -29.33 8.06 36.34
CA ASP A 54 -28.60 9.24 35.92
C ASP A 54 -27.38 8.84 35.06
N ASN A 55 -26.81 9.81 34.34
CA ASN A 55 -25.68 9.56 33.47
C ASN A 55 -24.42 9.07 34.21
N ASP A 56 -24.19 9.57 35.43
CA ASP A 56 -23.05 9.15 36.26
C ASP A 56 -23.17 7.67 36.62
N THR A 57 -24.37 7.24 37.06
CA THR A 57 -24.64 5.84 37.37
C THR A 57 -24.53 4.93 36.14
N LYS A 58 -24.99 5.40 34.97
CA LYS A 58 -24.81 4.68 33.70
C LYS A 58 -23.34 4.60 33.30
N ALA A 59 -22.59 5.70 33.43
CA ALA A 59 -21.17 5.74 33.13
C ALA A 59 -20.40 4.74 34.00
N GLN A 60 -20.67 4.75 35.33
CA GLN A 60 -20.07 3.81 36.27
C GLN A 60 -20.41 2.34 35.95
N PHE A 61 -21.67 2.04 35.61
CA PHE A 61 -22.07 0.71 35.15
C PHE A 61 -21.26 0.24 33.94
N TYR A 62 -21.15 1.07 32.90
CA TYR A 62 -20.44 0.72 31.70
C TYR A 62 -18.92 0.62 31.93
N ALA A 63 -18.34 1.43 32.81
CA ALA A 63 -16.95 1.33 33.21
C ALA A 63 -16.64 -0.03 33.85
N VAL A 64 -17.47 -0.41 34.86
CA VAL A 64 -17.33 -1.70 35.56
C VAL A 64 -17.57 -2.89 34.61
N LYS A 65 -18.56 -2.77 33.70
CA LYS A 65 -18.86 -3.78 32.68
C LYS A 65 -17.66 -3.96 31.74
N GLY A 66 -17.02 -2.86 31.32
CA GLY A 66 -15.81 -2.89 30.52
C GLY A 66 -14.67 -3.62 31.22
N GLN A 67 -14.43 -3.33 32.51
CA GLN A 67 -13.41 -3.98 33.32
C GLN A 67 -13.68 -5.47 33.51
N ALA A 68 -14.93 -5.85 33.83
CA ALA A 68 -15.31 -7.25 34.00
C ALA A 68 -15.18 -8.07 32.72
N LEU A 69 -15.60 -7.52 31.59
CA LEU A 69 -15.47 -8.16 30.27
C LEU A 69 -14.01 -8.34 29.86
N TYR A 70 -13.17 -7.33 30.10
CA TYR A 70 -11.72 -7.42 29.83
C TYR A 70 -11.08 -8.50 30.68
N GLY A 71 -11.30 -8.49 32.01
CA GLY A 71 -10.71 -9.46 32.91
C GLY A 71 -11.16 -10.91 32.66
N ASN A 72 -12.42 -11.10 32.25
CA ASN A 72 -12.98 -12.41 31.86
C ASN A 72 -12.65 -12.80 30.42
N GLY A 73 -12.12 -11.87 29.63
CA GLY A 73 -11.93 -12.03 28.18
C GLY A 73 -10.65 -12.75 27.79
N GLY A 74 -9.57 -12.55 28.53
CA GLY A 74 -8.25 -13.01 28.11
C GLY A 74 -7.90 -12.49 26.73
N THR A 75 -7.80 -13.40 25.73
CA THR A 75 -7.55 -13.09 24.31
C THR A 75 -8.80 -13.23 23.42
N ASP A 76 -9.96 -13.50 24.00
CA ASP A 76 -11.22 -13.62 23.27
C ASP A 76 -11.67 -12.27 22.70
N PHE A 77 -11.59 -12.14 21.38
CA PHE A 77 -11.90 -10.89 20.70
C PHE A 77 -13.34 -10.42 20.91
N THR A 78 -14.30 -11.33 20.99
CA THR A 78 -15.70 -10.97 21.23
C THR A 78 -15.86 -10.25 22.57
N LYS A 79 -15.19 -10.73 23.61
CA LYS A 79 -15.20 -10.11 24.94
C LYS A 79 -14.42 -8.80 24.97
N LEU A 80 -13.25 -8.75 24.33
CA LEU A 80 -12.46 -7.53 24.21
C LEU A 80 -13.24 -6.43 23.47
N LYS A 81 -13.98 -6.78 22.40
CA LYS A 81 -14.85 -5.86 21.67
C LYS A 81 -15.98 -5.34 22.53
N ALA A 82 -16.66 -6.22 23.25
CA ALA A 82 -17.72 -5.82 24.18
C ALA A 82 -17.18 -4.96 25.34
N SER A 83 -15.95 -5.21 25.79
CA SER A 83 -15.26 -4.35 26.77
C SER A 83 -15.01 -2.95 26.19
N ALA A 84 -14.48 -2.86 24.96
CA ALA A 84 -14.22 -1.60 24.28
C ALA A 84 -15.52 -0.77 24.11
N GLU A 85 -16.59 -1.41 23.66
CA GLU A 85 -17.90 -0.79 23.53
C GLU A 85 -18.45 -0.25 24.88
N SER A 86 -18.22 -1.02 25.96
CA SER A 86 -18.62 -0.61 27.30
C SER A 86 -17.81 0.60 27.77
N PHE A 87 -16.50 0.59 27.66
CA PHE A 87 -15.67 1.75 27.98
C PHE A 87 -16.03 2.97 27.12
N GLY A 88 -16.25 2.78 25.81
CA GLY A 88 -16.68 3.86 24.92
C GLY A 88 -18.00 4.52 25.36
N LYS A 89 -18.97 3.73 25.83
CA LYS A 89 -20.21 4.23 26.41
C LYS A 89 -19.97 4.99 27.70
N ALA A 90 -19.11 4.47 28.58
CA ALA A 90 -18.77 5.16 29.84
C ALA A 90 -18.16 6.53 29.56
N LEU A 91 -17.17 6.61 28.67
CA LEU A 91 -16.49 7.87 28.30
C LEU A 91 -17.41 8.85 27.53
N THR A 92 -18.44 8.35 26.84
CA THR A 92 -19.44 9.20 26.16
C THR A 92 -20.38 9.85 27.21
N LEU A 93 -20.70 9.13 28.27
CA LEU A 93 -21.60 9.62 29.34
C LEU A 93 -20.84 10.51 30.32
N ASP A 94 -19.60 10.17 30.67
CA ASP A 94 -18.73 10.96 31.53
C ASP A 94 -17.26 10.93 30.97
N PRO A 95 -16.86 11.94 30.22
CA PRO A 95 -15.51 12.03 29.70
C PRO A 95 -14.40 12.12 30.78
N ASN A 96 -14.74 12.56 32.02
CA ASN A 96 -13.74 12.69 33.08
C ASN A 96 -13.24 11.32 33.59
N MET A 97 -14.01 10.25 33.34
CA MET A 97 -13.58 8.89 33.70
C MET A 97 -12.35 8.41 32.91
N GLU A 98 -11.94 9.13 31.86
CA GLU A 98 -10.74 8.75 31.06
C GLU A 98 -9.49 8.69 31.94
N SER A 99 -9.31 9.60 32.89
CA SER A 99 -8.18 9.58 33.82
C SER A 99 -8.21 8.39 34.75
N ASP A 100 -9.38 8.02 35.25
CA ASP A 100 -9.55 6.93 36.20
C ASP A 100 -9.44 5.55 35.54
N LEU A 101 -9.82 5.46 34.26
CA LEU A 101 -9.77 4.24 33.45
C LEU A 101 -8.48 4.11 32.63
N GLY A 102 -7.56 5.08 32.69
CA GLY A 102 -6.39 5.17 31.83
C GLY A 102 -5.58 3.88 31.74
N GLU A 103 -5.30 3.23 32.87
CA GLU A 103 -4.56 1.96 32.89
C GLU A 103 -5.34 0.83 32.21
N GLN A 104 -6.64 0.71 32.46
CA GLN A 104 -7.50 -0.31 31.88
C GLN A 104 -7.67 -0.12 30.37
N LEU A 105 -7.82 1.12 29.92
CA LEU A 105 -7.92 1.47 28.52
C LEU A 105 -6.62 1.13 27.77
N GLN A 106 -5.46 1.41 28.38
CA GLN A 106 -4.17 1.04 27.80
C GLN A 106 -3.97 -0.49 27.74
N LYS A 107 -4.35 -1.23 28.77
CA LYS A 107 -4.29 -2.69 28.76
C LYS A 107 -5.17 -3.31 27.69
N LEU A 108 -6.42 -2.82 27.55
CA LEU A 108 -7.35 -3.26 26.51
C LEU A 108 -6.77 -2.96 25.12
N ARG A 109 -6.28 -1.73 24.91
CA ARG A 109 -5.66 -1.33 23.65
C ARG A 109 -4.48 -2.23 23.30
N ALA A 110 -3.58 -2.48 24.25
CA ALA A 110 -2.42 -3.36 24.06
C ALA A 110 -2.86 -4.79 23.69
N ALA A 111 -3.90 -5.33 24.33
CA ALA A 111 -4.42 -6.67 24.02
C ALA A 111 -5.01 -6.73 22.59
N LEU A 112 -5.73 -5.69 22.16
CA LEU A 112 -6.30 -5.59 20.81
C LEU A 112 -5.20 -5.45 19.74
N ILE A 113 -4.20 -4.58 19.97
CA ILE A 113 -3.09 -4.37 19.05
C ILE A 113 -2.24 -5.66 18.91
N ASN A 114 -1.86 -6.29 20.03
CA ASN A 114 -1.09 -7.53 20.01
C ASN A 114 -1.87 -8.66 19.31
N GLY A 115 -3.18 -8.73 19.53
CA GLY A 115 -4.05 -9.65 18.81
C GLY A 115 -4.10 -9.35 17.31
N ALA A 116 -4.16 -8.09 16.92
CA ALA A 116 -4.16 -7.67 15.52
C ALA A 116 -2.83 -7.97 14.81
N ILE A 117 -1.69 -7.75 15.48
CA ILE A 117 -0.36 -8.10 14.96
C ILE A 117 -0.26 -9.61 14.70
N LYS A 118 -0.77 -10.44 15.64
CA LYS A 118 -0.82 -11.88 15.44
C LYS A 118 -1.66 -12.28 14.23
N ASP A 119 -2.84 -11.67 14.07
CA ASP A 119 -3.72 -11.96 12.94
C ASP A 119 -3.11 -11.48 11.61
N GLN A 120 -2.48 -10.31 11.61
CA GLN A 120 -1.76 -9.79 10.44
C GLN A 120 -0.65 -10.73 10.00
N ASN A 121 0.16 -11.24 10.93
CA ASN A 121 1.22 -12.21 10.64
C ASN A 121 0.67 -13.55 10.13
N ALA A 122 -0.56 -13.91 10.54
CA ALA A 122 -1.31 -15.06 10.03
C ALA A 122 -2.11 -14.75 8.75
N GLN A 123 -1.94 -13.56 8.16
CA GLN A 123 -2.68 -13.07 6.98
C GLN A 123 -4.21 -12.99 7.18
N GLN A 124 -4.66 -12.96 8.42
CA GLN A 124 -6.06 -12.78 8.79
C GLN A 124 -6.41 -11.28 8.84
N TYR A 125 -6.21 -10.60 7.73
CA TYR A 125 -6.27 -9.14 7.65
C TYR A 125 -7.59 -8.54 8.10
N LYS A 126 -8.72 -9.19 7.78
CA LYS A 126 -10.05 -8.75 8.22
C LYS A 126 -10.14 -8.68 9.74
N LEU A 127 -9.67 -9.72 10.42
CA LEU A 127 -9.71 -9.79 11.89
C LEU A 127 -8.75 -8.77 12.51
N ALA A 128 -7.56 -8.59 11.92
CA ALA A 128 -6.62 -7.54 12.33
C ALA A 128 -7.24 -6.14 12.18
N THR A 129 -7.93 -5.87 11.06
CA THR A 129 -8.66 -4.62 10.81
C THR A 129 -9.70 -4.36 11.88
N GLU A 130 -10.54 -5.34 12.20
CA GLU A 130 -11.59 -5.21 13.21
C GLU A 130 -11.02 -4.94 14.60
N LYS A 131 -9.93 -5.59 14.99
CA LYS A 131 -9.26 -5.38 16.30
C LYS A 131 -8.67 -3.98 16.40
N LEU A 132 -7.96 -3.51 15.38
CA LEU A 132 -7.37 -2.18 15.35
C LEU A 132 -8.45 -1.07 15.33
N TYR A 133 -9.50 -1.26 14.55
CA TYR A 133 -10.63 -0.33 14.58
C TYR A 133 -11.32 -0.32 15.94
N THR A 134 -11.49 -1.48 16.57
CA THR A 134 -12.04 -1.58 17.93
C THR A 134 -11.16 -0.82 18.93
N SER A 135 -9.84 -0.94 18.82
CA SER A 135 -8.88 -0.18 19.62
C SER A 135 -9.05 1.33 19.46
N TYR A 136 -9.12 1.82 18.22
CA TYR A 136 -9.37 3.22 17.92
C TYR A 136 -10.71 3.71 18.52
N MET A 137 -11.76 2.90 18.43
CA MET A 137 -13.11 3.29 18.90
C MET A 137 -13.21 3.49 20.41
N VAL A 138 -12.26 2.98 21.20
CA VAL A 138 -12.27 3.13 22.68
C VAL A 138 -12.21 4.61 23.08
N THR A 139 -11.23 5.34 22.57
CA THR A 139 -11.02 6.77 22.90
C THR A 139 -11.24 7.69 21.71
N LYS A 140 -11.17 7.17 20.48
CA LYS A 140 -11.15 7.89 19.20
C LYS A 140 -10.00 8.90 19.07
N LYS A 141 -8.98 8.77 19.92
CA LYS A 141 -7.79 9.63 19.95
C LYS A 141 -6.58 8.96 19.27
N ASP A 142 -6.50 7.63 19.36
CA ASP A 142 -5.37 6.84 18.83
C ASP A 142 -5.50 6.62 17.32
N THR A 143 -5.35 7.69 16.56
CA THR A 143 -5.49 7.69 15.09
C THR A 143 -4.48 6.78 14.39
N SER A 144 -3.35 6.44 15.02
CA SER A 144 -2.42 5.41 14.53
C SER A 144 -3.07 4.04 14.39
N ASP A 145 -3.97 3.66 15.32
CA ASP A 145 -4.67 2.38 15.27
C ASP A 145 -5.62 2.33 14.05
N LEU A 146 -6.27 3.45 13.75
CA LEU A 146 -7.12 3.59 12.56
C LEU A 146 -6.29 3.52 11.27
N TYR A 147 -5.09 4.11 11.27
CA TYR A 147 -4.16 4.03 10.13
C TYR A 147 -3.73 2.60 9.85
N PHE A 148 -3.33 1.84 10.88
CA PHE A 148 -2.97 0.43 10.72
C PHE A 148 -4.19 -0.45 10.38
N ALA A 149 -5.40 -0.10 10.85
CA ALA A 149 -6.64 -0.75 10.43
C ALA A 149 -6.88 -0.57 8.93
N ALA A 150 -6.70 0.65 8.41
CA ALA A 150 -6.82 0.93 6.99
C ALA A 150 -5.81 0.13 6.15
N GLY A 151 -4.55 0.06 6.58
CA GLY A 151 -3.51 -0.73 5.91
C GLY A 151 -3.83 -2.23 5.88
N ASN A 152 -4.34 -2.79 6.98
CA ASN A 152 -4.79 -4.19 7.00
C ASN A 152 -6.00 -4.42 6.09
N ALA A 153 -6.94 -3.46 6.00
CA ALA A 153 -8.07 -3.55 5.08
C ALA A 153 -7.59 -3.55 3.60
N VAL A 154 -6.56 -2.76 3.26
CA VAL A 154 -5.91 -2.82 1.92
C VAL A 154 -5.33 -4.20 1.66
N ASN A 155 -4.54 -4.75 2.59
CA ASN A 155 -3.94 -6.08 2.45
C ASN A 155 -4.99 -7.19 2.33
N GLY A 156 -6.14 -7.03 3.00
CA GLY A 156 -7.29 -7.93 2.92
C GLY A 156 -8.19 -7.67 1.71
N LYS A 157 -7.87 -6.69 0.84
CA LYS A 157 -8.66 -6.24 -0.31
C LYS A 157 -10.08 -5.75 0.06
N ASP A 158 -10.28 -5.38 1.32
CA ASP A 158 -11.50 -4.69 1.77
C ASP A 158 -11.36 -3.19 1.50
N TYR A 159 -11.46 -2.83 0.23
CA TYR A 159 -11.20 -1.48 -0.23
C TYR A 159 -12.22 -0.45 0.25
N ASP A 160 -13.47 -0.85 0.50
CA ASP A 160 -14.47 0.07 1.06
C ASP A 160 -14.12 0.48 2.48
N THR A 161 -13.76 -0.49 3.31
CA THR A 161 -13.30 -0.23 4.68
C THR A 161 -12.01 0.60 4.68
N ALA A 162 -11.04 0.27 3.81
CA ALA A 162 -9.79 1.01 3.69
C ALA A 162 -10.03 2.49 3.32
N LEU A 163 -10.81 2.75 2.27
CA LEU A 163 -11.16 4.11 1.83
C LEU A 163 -11.87 4.90 2.92
N ASN A 164 -12.82 4.27 3.63
CA ASN A 164 -13.53 4.91 4.73
C ASN A 164 -12.57 5.32 5.86
N TYR A 165 -11.68 4.43 6.27
CA TYR A 165 -10.74 4.73 7.37
C TYR A 165 -9.68 5.76 6.96
N TYR A 166 -9.19 5.71 5.73
CA TYR A 166 -8.30 6.74 5.22
C TYR A 166 -8.99 8.10 5.14
N GLN A 167 -10.25 8.16 4.70
CA GLN A 167 -11.00 9.41 4.69
C GLN A 167 -11.19 9.96 6.12
N MET A 168 -11.55 9.11 7.08
CA MET A 168 -11.65 9.52 8.49
C MET A 168 -10.34 10.09 9.03
N LEU A 169 -9.18 9.55 8.61
CA LEU A 169 -7.86 10.07 8.97
C LEU A 169 -7.60 11.46 8.36
N LEU A 170 -7.93 11.64 7.08
CA LEU A 170 -7.79 12.92 6.39
C LEU A 170 -8.69 14.00 7.02
N ASP A 171 -9.96 13.66 7.32
CA ASP A 171 -10.92 14.57 7.95
C ASP A 171 -10.46 15.00 9.35
N LYS A 172 -9.69 14.17 10.04
CA LYS A 172 -9.07 14.50 11.34
C LYS A 172 -7.73 15.24 11.24
N GLY A 173 -7.24 15.49 10.03
CA GLY A 173 -5.94 16.09 9.82
C GLY A 173 -4.78 15.21 10.27
N TYR A 174 -4.92 13.89 10.22
CA TYR A 174 -3.86 12.96 10.63
C TYR A 174 -2.63 13.09 9.75
N THR A 175 -1.49 13.37 10.37
CA THR A 175 -0.19 13.41 9.70
C THR A 175 0.62 12.14 9.94
N GLY A 176 0.41 11.46 11.06
CA GLY A 176 1.24 10.35 11.50
C GLY A 176 2.70 10.74 11.79
N ALA A 177 3.02 12.02 11.73
CA ALA A 177 4.34 12.52 12.03
C ALA A 177 4.61 12.44 13.55
N THR A 178 5.77 11.93 13.91
CA THR A 178 6.21 11.77 15.30
C THR A 178 7.52 12.50 15.54
N LYS A 179 7.76 12.88 16.78
CA LYS A 179 9.06 13.42 17.18
C LYS A 179 10.05 12.28 17.39
N GLU A 180 11.21 12.39 16.77
CA GLU A 180 12.36 11.51 17.00
C GLU A 180 13.41 12.27 17.77
N TYR A 181 13.89 11.68 18.84
CA TYR A 181 14.97 12.22 19.64
C TYR A 181 16.26 11.53 19.22
N VAL A 182 17.14 12.24 18.52
CA VAL A 182 18.36 11.66 17.97
C VAL A 182 19.62 12.30 18.57
N ALA A 183 20.73 11.56 18.53
CA ALA A 183 22.06 12.08 18.82
C ALA A 183 23.10 11.34 17.97
N THR A 184 24.25 11.99 17.71
CA THR A 184 25.35 11.40 16.95
C THR A 184 26.24 10.59 17.90
N ASN A 185 26.46 9.33 17.59
CA ASN A 185 27.44 8.50 18.26
C ASN A 185 28.84 9.02 17.94
N LYS A 186 29.63 9.27 18.99
CA LYS A 186 30.93 9.95 18.87
C LYS A 186 32.01 9.07 18.21
N GLU A 187 31.90 7.74 18.37
CA GLU A 187 32.87 6.80 17.81
C GLU A 187 32.57 6.48 16.35
N THR A 188 31.30 6.21 16.02
CA THR A 188 30.89 5.80 14.67
C THR A 188 30.57 6.98 13.75
N GLY A 189 30.22 8.14 14.33
CA GLY A 189 29.70 9.28 13.58
C GLY A 189 28.26 9.12 13.12
N GLU A 190 27.61 8.00 13.42
CA GLU A 190 26.24 7.70 13.01
C GLU A 190 25.22 8.41 13.92
N VAL A 191 24.07 8.73 13.33
CA VAL A 191 22.95 9.32 14.07
C VAL A 191 22.05 8.19 14.56
N GLU A 192 21.88 8.10 15.87
CA GLU A 192 21.02 7.10 16.52
C GLU A 192 19.77 7.75 17.09
N ALA A 193 18.64 7.03 16.98
CA ALA A 193 17.35 7.45 17.53
C ALA A 193 17.09 6.83 18.90
N PHE A 194 16.48 7.62 19.79
CA PHE A 194 16.12 7.24 21.15
C PHE A 194 14.58 7.26 21.29
N GLU A 195 14.05 6.31 21.99
CA GLU A 195 12.59 6.16 22.19
C GLU A 195 11.98 7.38 22.91
N THR A 196 12.74 8.02 23.80
CA THR A 196 12.30 9.21 24.52
C THR A 196 13.42 10.26 24.62
N GLU A 197 13.03 11.52 24.80
CA GLU A 197 13.97 12.60 25.08
C GLU A 197 14.83 12.34 26.31
N ASN A 198 14.24 11.75 27.34
CA ASN A 198 14.93 11.42 28.58
C ASN A 198 16.02 10.37 28.36
N LEU A 199 15.74 9.30 27.60
CA LEU A 199 16.75 8.30 27.26
C LEU A 199 17.90 8.89 26.48
N ARG A 200 17.64 9.75 25.47
CA ARG A 200 18.68 10.50 24.75
C ARG A 200 19.52 11.33 25.72
N ASN A 201 18.86 12.09 26.60
CA ASN A 201 19.56 12.96 27.54
C ASN A 201 20.39 12.19 28.58
N ILE A 202 19.99 10.98 28.95
CA ILE A 202 20.79 10.07 29.76
C ILE A 202 22.02 9.60 28.98
N SER A 203 21.85 9.16 27.75
CA SER A 203 22.93 8.72 26.87
C SER A 203 23.95 9.83 26.55
N LEU A 204 23.50 11.09 26.44
CA LEU A 204 24.43 12.23 26.32
C LEU A 204 25.36 12.40 27.54
N LYS A 205 24.86 12.04 28.75
CA LYS A 205 25.67 12.13 29.97
C LYS A 205 26.78 11.09 30.06
N THR A 206 26.69 9.98 29.31
CA THR A 206 27.76 8.98 29.23
C THR A 206 28.98 9.50 28.45
N GLY A 207 28.83 10.55 27.66
CA GLY A 207 29.85 11.10 26.77
C GLY A 207 30.06 10.36 25.46
N GLU A 208 29.28 9.30 25.21
CA GLU A 208 29.30 8.49 23.98
C GLU A 208 28.56 9.19 22.83
N PHE A 209 27.58 10.04 23.17
CA PHE A 209 26.75 10.76 22.21
C PHE A 209 26.96 12.26 22.29
N ILE A 210 26.86 12.90 21.12
CA ILE A 210 26.97 14.36 20.93
C ILE A 210 25.88 14.86 19.96
N LYS A 211 25.72 16.16 19.82
CA LYS A 211 24.80 16.84 18.90
C LYS A 211 23.37 16.30 19.01
N PRO A 212 22.71 16.50 20.16
CA PRO A 212 21.31 16.12 20.30
C PRO A 212 20.41 16.96 19.38
N GLU A 213 19.52 16.28 18.65
CA GLU A 213 18.53 16.91 17.81
C GLU A 213 17.14 16.33 18.11
N VAL A 214 16.11 17.11 17.77
CA VAL A 214 14.73 16.64 17.69
C VAL A 214 14.31 16.76 16.23
N ARG A 215 14.01 15.64 15.62
CA ARG A 215 13.48 15.54 14.25
C ARG A 215 12.00 15.27 14.30
N VAL A 216 11.30 15.64 13.26
CA VAL A 216 9.91 15.27 13.04
C VAL A 216 9.91 14.37 11.81
N THR A 217 9.32 13.17 11.95
CA THR A 217 9.20 12.25 10.82
C THR A 217 8.30 12.83 9.73
N GLU A 218 8.46 12.36 8.52
CA GLU A 218 7.62 12.79 7.40
C GLU A 218 6.14 12.47 7.63
N SER A 219 5.29 13.29 7.04
CA SER A 219 3.85 13.09 7.11
C SER A 219 3.42 11.87 6.29
N ARG A 220 2.59 11.01 6.88
CA ARG A 220 1.97 9.86 6.18
C ARG A 220 0.78 10.25 5.30
N LYS A 221 0.43 11.53 5.23
CA LYS A 221 -0.67 12.02 4.40
C LYS A 221 -0.48 11.64 2.93
N GLY A 222 0.74 11.78 2.41
CA GLY A 222 1.08 11.37 1.05
C GLY A 222 0.87 9.87 0.81
N GLU A 223 1.27 9.04 1.77
CA GLU A 223 1.06 7.59 1.72
C GLU A 223 -0.43 7.23 1.72
N ILE A 224 -1.24 7.88 2.56
CA ILE A 224 -2.69 7.70 2.59
C ILE A 224 -3.30 8.04 1.23
N LEU A 225 -2.97 9.20 0.68
CA LEU A 225 -3.48 9.64 -0.62
C LEU A 225 -3.04 8.71 -1.75
N ARG A 226 -1.81 8.22 -1.71
CA ARG A 226 -1.30 7.20 -2.63
C ARG A 226 -2.12 5.91 -2.57
N ASN A 227 -2.32 5.37 -1.37
CA ASN A 227 -3.06 4.13 -1.18
C ASN A 227 -4.51 4.26 -1.66
N MET A 228 -5.17 5.37 -1.34
CA MET A 228 -6.53 5.67 -1.85
C MET A 228 -6.55 5.75 -3.38
N THR A 229 -5.55 6.40 -3.98
CA THR A 229 -5.41 6.51 -5.45
C THR A 229 -5.27 5.13 -6.09
N LEU A 230 -4.39 4.28 -5.54
CA LEU A 230 -4.19 2.91 -6.05
C LEU A 230 -5.46 2.07 -5.94
N ILE A 231 -6.23 2.21 -4.87
CA ILE A 231 -7.53 1.55 -4.72
C ILE A 231 -8.51 2.01 -5.81
N TYR A 232 -8.59 3.30 -6.11
CA TYR A 232 -9.46 3.79 -7.18
C TYR A 232 -9.01 3.33 -8.56
N ILE A 233 -7.70 3.24 -8.82
CA ILE A 233 -7.14 2.66 -10.06
C ILE A 233 -7.55 1.18 -10.18
N GLU A 234 -7.42 0.41 -9.12
CA GLU A 234 -7.78 -1.02 -9.10
C GLU A 234 -9.28 -1.23 -9.36
N ARG A 235 -10.12 -0.30 -8.90
CA ARG A 235 -11.57 -0.30 -9.15
C ARG A 235 -11.98 0.26 -10.51
N GLY A 236 -11.05 0.82 -11.28
CA GLY A 236 -11.33 1.48 -12.54
C GLY A 236 -12.01 2.86 -12.40
N ASP A 237 -12.04 3.44 -11.20
CA ASP A 237 -12.56 4.80 -10.94
C ASP A 237 -11.45 5.83 -11.23
N ASN A 238 -11.13 5.96 -12.53
CA ASN A 238 -10.03 6.79 -13.00
C ASN A 238 -10.20 8.27 -12.64
N GLU A 239 -11.43 8.77 -12.58
CA GLU A 239 -11.71 10.18 -12.27
C GLU A 239 -11.28 10.51 -10.83
N LYS A 240 -11.70 9.70 -9.85
CA LYS A 240 -11.29 9.89 -8.46
C LYS A 240 -9.80 9.63 -8.26
N ALA A 241 -9.24 8.63 -8.96
CA ALA A 241 -7.81 8.37 -8.94
C ALA A 241 -7.00 9.59 -9.38
N MET A 242 -7.36 10.24 -10.49
CA MET A 242 -6.70 11.45 -10.98
C MET A 242 -6.81 12.63 -10.02
N ALA A 243 -8.02 12.87 -9.48
CA ALA A 243 -8.25 13.96 -8.54
C ALA A 243 -7.39 13.82 -7.28
N LEU A 244 -7.29 12.61 -6.73
CA LEU A 244 -6.45 12.31 -5.57
C LEU A 244 -4.96 12.37 -5.90
N MET A 245 -4.53 11.84 -7.05
CA MET A 245 -3.14 11.86 -7.48
C MET A 245 -2.60 13.28 -7.55
N LYS A 246 -3.38 14.21 -8.11
CA LYS A 246 -2.99 15.62 -8.17
C LYS A 246 -2.71 16.18 -6.76
N THR A 247 -3.57 15.89 -5.80
CA THR A 247 -3.41 16.34 -4.42
C THR A 247 -2.22 15.67 -3.74
N ALA A 248 -2.08 14.36 -3.90
CA ALA A 248 -0.99 13.59 -3.33
C ALA A 248 0.38 14.09 -3.81
N ARG A 249 0.50 14.38 -5.11
CA ARG A 249 1.71 14.95 -5.72
C ARG A 249 2.01 16.37 -5.27
N ALA A 250 0.99 17.18 -5.04
CA ALA A 250 1.18 18.54 -4.51
C ALA A 250 1.70 18.52 -3.07
N GLU A 251 1.26 17.58 -2.24
CA GLU A 251 1.75 17.40 -0.87
C GLU A 251 3.17 16.81 -0.81
N ASN A 252 3.53 15.91 -1.73
CA ASN A 252 4.82 15.23 -1.76
C ASN A 252 5.37 15.14 -3.21
N PRO A 253 5.89 16.24 -3.75
CA PRO A 253 6.33 16.31 -5.15
C PRO A 253 7.52 15.40 -5.48
N THR A 254 8.31 15.04 -4.49
CA THR A 254 9.50 14.18 -4.62
C THR A 254 9.26 12.71 -4.25
N ASP A 255 8.04 12.35 -3.86
CA ASP A 255 7.70 10.97 -3.51
C ASP A 255 7.74 10.08 -4.76
N VAL A 256 8.77 9.22 -4.82
CA VAL A 256 9.01 8.32 -5.95
C VAL A 256 7.88 7.29 -6.11
N PHE A 257 7.28 6.84 -5.00
CA PHE A 257 6.15 5.90 -5.07
C PHE A 257 4.92 6.54 -5.69
N LEU A 258 4.63 7.80 -5.35
CA LEU A 258 3.57 8.58 -6.00
C LEU A 258 3.89 8.85 -7.48
N MET A 259 5.16 9.12 -7.82
CA MET A 259 5.56 9.28 -9.21
C MET A 259 5.34 7.99 -10.01
N ARG A 260 5.71 6.83 -9.47
CA ARG A 260 5.46 5.53 -10.10
C ARG A 260 3.97 5.25 -10.26
N ALA A 261 3.18 5.49 -9.22
CA ALA A 261 1.72 5.30 -9.30
C ALA A 261 1.06 6.23 -10.34
N ASP A 262 1.51 7.50 -10.43
CA ASP A 262 1.05 8.45 -11.45
C ASP A 262 1.46 8.00 -12.87
N ALA A 263 2.68 7.49 -13.02
CA ALA A 263 3.16 6.93 -14.28
C ALA A 263 2.32 5.72 -14.70
N ASP A 264 2.13 4.74 -13.81
CA ASP A 264 1.32 3.55 -14.10
C ASP A 264 -0.12 3.91 -14.47
N MET A 265 -0.71 4.89 -13.80
CA MET A 265 -2.04 5.39 -14.11
C MET A 265 -2.06 6.04 -15.50
N SER A 266 -1.08 6.89 -15.81
CA SER A 266 -0.95 7.55 -17.11
C SER A 266 -0.81 6.53 -18.24
N TYR A 267 -0.01 5.48 -18.04
CA TYR A 267 0.14 4.39 -18.99
C TYR A 267 -1.19 3.64 -19.22
N LYS A 268 -1.89 3.25 -18.15
CA LYS A 268 -3.20 2.57 -18.22
C LYS A 268 -4.26 3.41 -18.94
N MET A 269 -4.16 4.73 -18.84
CA MET A 269 -5.07 5.67 -19.50
C MET A 269 -4.65 6.01 -20.95
N GLY A 270 -3.51 5.52 -21.42
CA GLY A 270 -2.97 5.82 -22.74
C GLY A 270 -2.29 7.19 -22.84
N ASP A 271 -2.08 7.90 -21.72
CA ASP A 271 -1.29 9.15 -21.70
C ASP A 271 0.21 8.82 -21.63
N ILE A 272 0.72 8.31 -22.76
CA ILE A 272 2.11 7.86 -22.87
C ILE A 272 3.09 9.03 -22.72
N ALA A 273 2.69 10.24 -23.11
CA ALA A 273 3.54 11.42 -22.97
C ALA A 273 3.80 11.75 -21.49
N ARG A 274 2.76 11.76 -20.68
CA ARG A 274 2.87 11.95 -19.22
C ARG A 274 3.63 10.81 -18.54
N TYR A 275 3.36 9.56 -18.94
CA TYR A 275 4.11 8.41 -18.46
C TYR A 275 5.61 8.59 -18.69
N ASN A 276 6.01 8.96 -19.91
CA ASN A 276 7.41 9.18 -20.27
C ASN A 276 8.05 10.29 -19.43
N GLU A 277 7.37 11.46 -19.27
CA GLU A 277 7.86 12.56 -18.42
C GLU A 277 8.12 12.11 -16.96
N LEU A 278 7.20 11.31 -16.42
CA LEU A 278 7.33 10.81 -15.04
C LEU A 278 8.46 9.79 -14.92
N MET A 279 8.60 8.89 -15.89
CA MET A 279 9.69 7.91 -15.91
C MET A 279 11.07 8.57 -16.05
N GLU A 280 11.20 9.66 -16.81
CA GLU A 280 12.44 10.47 -16.90
C GLU A 280 12.81 11.09 -15.54
N LYS A 281 11.82 11.46 -14.70
CA LYS A 281 12.07 11.93 -13.33
C LYS A 281 12.44 10.78 -12.39
N ILE A 282 11.80 9.64 -12.55
CA ILE A 282 12.04 8.44 -11.74
C ILE A 282 13.46 7.90 -11.99
N VAL A 283 13.94 7.91 -13.22
CA VAL A 283 15.30 7.45 -13.54
C VAL A 283 16.39 8.22 -12.80
N ALA A 284 16.17 9.49 -12.50
CA ALA A 284 17.10 10.29 -11.71
C ALA A 284 17.26 9.82 -10.26
N THR A 285 16.27 9.06 -9.75
CA THR A 285 16.28 8.52 -8.38
C THR A 285 16.84 7.10 -8.29
N ASP A 286 16.86 6.36 -9.42
CA ASP A 286 17.34 4.98 -9.51
C ASP A 286 18.02 4.76 -10.87
N PRO A 287 19.19 5.40 -11.09
CA PRO A 287 19.85 5.44 -12.40
C PRO A 287 20.52 4.11 -12.80
N GLU A 288 20.63 3.16 -11.89
CA GLU A 288 21.24 1.85 -12.15
C GLU A 288 20.18 0.75 -12.46
N ASN A 289 18.91 1.12 -12.57
CA ASN A 289 17.83 0.17 -12.81
C ASN A 289 17.55 0.00 -14.32
N PRO A 290 17.92 -1.14 -14.94
CA PRO A 290 17.74 -1.35 -16.38
C PRO A 290 16.26 -1.37 -16.82
N GLU A 291 15.34 -1.75 -15.91
CA GLU A 291 13.91 -1.81 -16.21
C GLU A 291 13.32 -0.42 -16.48
N ILE A 292 13.77 0.61 -15.75
CA ILE A 292 13.31 1.98 -15.96
C ILE A 292 13.70 2.45 -17.37
N TYR A 293 14.94 2.21 -17.78
CA TYR A 293 15.39 2.56 -19.13
C TYR A 293 14.67 1.74 -20.21
N PHE A 294 14.44 0.46 -19.98
CA PHE A 294 13.66 -0.36 -20.88
C PHE A 294 12.23 0.20 -21.08
N ASN A 295 11.57 0.59 -20.00
CA ASN A 295 10.23 1.18 -20.04
C ASN A 295 10.21 2.56 -20.72
N LEU A 296 11.25 3.38 -20.53
CA LEU A 296 11.47 4.62 -21.28
C LEU A 296 11.67 4.35 -22.77
N GLY A 297 12.36 3.28 -23.11
CA GLY A 297 12.50 2.84 -24.50
C GLY A 297 11.15 2.51 -25.15
N ILE A 298 10.31 1.73 -24.45
CA ILE A 298 8.96 1.38 -24.91
C ILE A 298 8.10 2.64 -25.11
N SER A 299 8.07 3.52 -24.12
CA SER A 299 7.22 4.73 -24.20
C SER A 299 7.67 5.68 -25.31
N ASN A 300 8.98 5.82 -25.54
CA ASN A 300 9.49 6.64 -26.63
C ASN A 300 9.22 6.00 -28.00
N ASP A 301 9.30 4.68 -28.15
CA ASP A 301 8.91 4.00 -29.40
C ASP A 301 7.41 4.20 -29.70
N GLN A 302 6.53 4.08 -28.71
CA GLN A 302 5.10 4.36 -28.85
C GLN A 302 4.80 5.80 -29.25
N LEU A 303 5.62 6.76 -28.79
CA LEU A 303 5.53 8.17 -29.18
C LEU A 303 6.16 8.45 -30.55
N GLY A 304 6.74 7.45 -31.23
CA GLY A 304 7.43 7.58 -32.49
C GLY A 304 8.86 8.13 -32.39
N ASN A 305 9.38 8.33 -31.19
CA ASN A 305 10.74 8.83 -30.92
C ASN A 305 11.78 7.71 -30.99
N LYS A 306 11.94 7.09 -32.17
CA LYS A 306 12.74 5.88 -32.35
C LYS A 306 14.20 6.02 -31.92
N GLU A 307 14.81 7.17 -32.15
CA GLU A 307 16.21 7.44 -31.74
C GLU A 307 16.35 7.39 -30.22
N LYS A 308 15.48 8.11 -29.48
CA LYS A 308 15.47 8.06 -28.02
C LYS A 308 15.17 6.65 -27.48
N ALA A 309 14.25 5.93 -28.14
CA ALA A 309 13.95 4.55 -27.77
C ALA A 309 15.20 3.66 -27.88
N MET A 310 15.96 3.81 -28.98
CA MET A 310 17.22 3.09 -29.17
C MET A 310 18.24 3.41 -28.09
N ASP A 311 18.41 4.69 -27.73
CA ASP A 311 19.33 5.12 -26.68
C ASP A 311 18.95 4.52 -25.32
N TYR A 312 17.68 4.53 -24.98
CA TYR A 312 17.19 3.97 -23.71
C TYR A 312 17.32 2.43 -23.67
N TYR A 313 16.99 1.71 -24.74
CA TYR A 313 17.21 0.27 -24.76
C TYR A 313 18.70 -0.08 -24.69
N THR A 314 19.55 0.71 -25.34
CA THR A 314 21.01 0.54 -25.25
C THR A 314 21.50 0.75 -23.83
N LYS A 315 20.97 1.78 -23.13
CA LYS A 315 21.29 2.02 -21.72
C LYS A 315 20.84 0.87 -20.82
N ALA A 316 19.66 0.31 -21.06
CA ALA A 316 19.21 -0.90 -20.35
C ALA A 316 20.17 -2.08 -20.56
N LEU A 317 20.74 -2.26 -21.77
CA LEU A 317 21.72 -3.30 -22.05
C LEU A 317 23.11 -3.02 -21.49
N GLU A 318 23.52 -1.77 -21.32
CA GLU A 318 24.76 -1.42 -20.60
C GLU A 318 24.69 -1.85 -19.14
N LEU A 319 23.52 -1.68 -18.51
CA LEU A 319 23.27 -2.05 -17.11
C LEU A 319 23.01 -3.55 -16.95
N ASN A 320 22.28 -4.15 -17.89
CA ASN A 320 22.03 -5.59 -17.93
C ASN A 320 22.23 -6.13 -19.35
N PRO A 321 23.43 -6.62 -19.68
CA PRO A 321 23.74 -7.16 -21.01
C PRO A 321 22.90 -8.37 -21.45
N GLU A 322 22.22 -9.04 -20.51
CA GLU A 322 21.35 -10.19 -20.74
C GLU A 322 19.86 -9.84 -20.74
N TYR A 323 19.50 -8.56 -20.89
CA TYR A 323 18.10 -8.14 -20.91
C TYR A 323 17.46 -8.51 -22.25
N GLU A 324 16.92 -9.73 -22.34
CA GLU A 324 16.34 -10.33 -23.55
C GLU A 324 15.34 -9.40 -24.25
N ALA A 325 14.41 -8.80 -23.49
CA ALA A 325 13.38 -7.93 -24.05
C ALA A 325 13.97 -6.67 -24.72
N ALA A 326 15.01 -6.07 -24.16
CA ALA A 326 15.68 -4.92 -24.77
C ALA A 326 16.39 -5.30 -26.07
N LEU A 327 17.02 -6.48 -26.13
CA LEU A 327 17.64 -7.01 -27.36
C LEU A 327 16.59 -7.18 -28.47
N ILE A 328 15.44 -7.76 -28.14
CA ILE A 328 14.33 -7.98 -29.09
C ILE A 328 13.80 -6.63 -29.61
N ASN A 329 13.59 -5.66 -28.72
CA ASN A 329 13.05 -4.35 -29.11
C ASN A 329 14.03 -3.54 -29.96
N ILE A 330 15.36 -3.61 -29.70
CA ILE A 330 16.36 -3.01 -30.58
C ILE A 330 16.30 -3.64 -31.97
N ALA A 331 16.20 -4.96 -32.05
CA ALA A 331 16.09 -5.63 -33.35
C ALA A 331 14.79 -5.22 -34.06
N ALA A 332 13.67 -5.12 -33.37
CA ALA A 332 12.41 -4.65 -33.91
C ALA A 332 12.49 -3.21 -34.44
N LEU A 333 13.15 -2.29 -33.69
CA LEU A 333 13.39 -0.92 -34.17
C LEU A 333 14.22 -0.88 -35.46
N LYS A 334 15.26 -1.70 -35.56
CA LYS A 334 16.08 -1.79 -36.77
C LYS A 334 15.32 -2.34 -37.99
N LEU A 335 14.34 -3.19 -37.74
CA LEU A 335 13.46 -3.77 -38.76
C LEU A 335 12.22 -2.90 -39.07
N SER A 336 11.91 -1.90 -38.27
CA SER A 336 10.65 -1.16 -38.31
C SER A 336 10.41 -0.35 -39.60
N GLY A 337 11.39 -0.24 -40.48
CA GLY A 337 11.27 0.40 -41.80
C GLY A 337 11.02 -0.58 -42.96
N GLU A 338 11.06 -1.88 -42.71
CA GLU A 338 11.02 -2.92 -43.73
C GLU A 338 9.75 -2.85 -44.60
N ASP A 339 8.59 -2.69 -43.98
CA ASP A 339 7.30 -2.63 -44.70
C ASP A 339 7.28 -1.52 -45.74
N LYS A 340 7.85 -0.34 -45.43
CA LYS A 340 7.94 0.78 -46.36
C LYS A 340 8.89 0.49 -47.52
N LEU A 341 10.03 -0.15 -47.24
CA LEU A 341 10.97 -0.55 -48.28
C LEU A 341 10.31 -1.57 -49.21
N VAL A 342 9.59 -2.55 -48.68
CA VAL A 342 8.87 -3.55 -49.51
C VAL A 342 7.74 -2.92 -50.30
N GLU A 343 6.97 -2.00 -49.73
CA GLU A 343 5.91 -1.28 -50.42
C GLU A 343 6.47 -0.46 -51.61
N GLU A 344 7.58 0.28 -51.40
CA GLU A 344 8.24 1.03 -52.46
C GLU A 344 8.77 0.10 -53.57
N MET A 345 9.41 -1.02 -53.20
CA MET A 345 9.90 -2.04 -54.15
C MET A 345 8.78 -2.61 -55.00
N ASN A 346 7.60 -2.87 -54.42
CA ASN A 346 6.45 -3.43 -55.10
C ASN A 346 5.76 -2.41 -56.08
N ASN A 347 5.95 -1.11 -55.84
CA ASN A 347 5.38 -0.05 -56.65
C ASN A 347 6.29 0.41 -57.82
N LEU A 348 7.51 -0.13 -57.91
CA LEU A 348 8.44 0.19 -58.99
C LEU A 348 8.03 -0.47 -60.30
N GLY A 349 8.33 0.21 -61.43
CA GLY A 349 8.15 -0.32 -62.78
C GLY A 349 9.35 -1.12 -63.24
N ASN A 350 9.48 -1.24 -64.60
CA ASN A 350 10.56 -2.00 -65.22
C ASN A 350 11.60 -1.11 -65.96
N SER A 351 11.64 0.19 -65.67
CA SER A 351 12.64 1.07 -66.28
C SER A 351 14.04 0.83 -65.69
N SER A 352 15.09 1.25 -66.37
CA SER A 352 16.46 1.14 -65.85
C SER A 352 16.62 1.92 -64.54
N ALA A 353 15.90 3.02 -64.36
CA ALA A 353 15.89 3.77 -63.09
C ALA A 353 15.18 2.99 -61.98
N ASP A 354 14.04 2.35 -62.31
CA ASP A 354 13.33 1.52 -61.34
C ASP A 354 14.14 0.32 -60.89
N ASN A 355 14.81 -0.34 -61.81
CA ASN A 355 15.70 -1.47 -61.49
C ASN A 355 16.84 -1.06 -60.54
N LYS A 356 17.46 0.12 -60.82
CA LYS A 356 18.47 0.65 -59.91
C LYS A 356 17.93 0.94 -58.53
N ARG A 357 16.77 1.57 -58.45
CA ARG A 357 16.07 1.89 -57.19
C ARG A 357 15.69 0.62 -56.44
N TYR A 358 15.25 -0.41 -57.13
CA TYR A 358 14.95 -1.72 -56.55
C TYR A 358 16.19 -2.35 -55.86
N ASP A 359 17.35 -2.29 -56.53
CA ASP A 359 18.60 -2.80 -55.97
C ASP A 359 19.06 -1.99 -54.75
N GLU A 360 18.87 -0.67 -54.74
CA GLU A 360 19.13 0.18 -53.57
C GLU A 360 18.23 -0.24 -52.38
N LEU A 361 16.93 -0.34 -52.56
CA LEU A 361 15.97 -0.72 -51.51
C LEU A 361 16.24 -2.15 -51.00
N LYS A 362 16.59 -3.07 -51.89
CA LYS A 362 16.98 -4.41 -51.53
C LYS A 362 18.24 -4.42 -50.63
N ASN A 363 19.24 -3.59 -50.95
CA ASN A 363 20.44 -3.45 -50.14
C ASN A 363 20.11 -2.82 -48.78
N ASP A 364 19.26 -1.80 -48.70
CA ASP A 364 18.81 -1.17 -47.46
C ASP A 364 18.10 -2.20 -46.56
N ARG A 365 17.22 -3.01 -47.15
CA ARG A 365 16.55 -4.10 -46.44
C ARG A 365 17.55 -5.15 -45.89
N LEU A 366 18.51 -5.57 -46.70
CA LEU A 366 19.56 -6.50 -46.26
C LEU A 366 20.45 -5.92 -45.15
N ASN A 367 20.72 -4.63 -45.19
CA ASN A 367 21.46 -3.94 -44.13
C ASN A 367 20.66 -3.91 -42.83
N SER A 368 19.35 -3.62 -42.85
CA SER A 368 18.51 -3.69 -41.68
C SER A 368 18.52 -5.08 -41.03
N TYR A 369 18.51 -6.15 -41.84
CA TYR A 369 18.63 -7.52 -41.34
C TYR A 369 19.98 -7.79 -40.68
N LYS A 370 21.07 -7.36 -41.30
CA LYS A 370 22.42 -7.53 -40.73
C LYS A 370 22.62 -6.78 -39.44
N GLU A 371 21.96 -5.62 -39.28
CA GLU A 371 22.01 -4.85 -38.07
C GLU A 371 21.15 -5.44 -36.94
N ALA A 372 19.97 -6.03 -37.25
CA ALA A 372 19.12 -6.67 -36.27
C ALA A 372 19.62 -8.02 -35.78
N LEU A 373 20.29 -8.77 -36.68
CA LEU A 373 20.71 -10.17 -36.47
C LEU A 373 21.49 -10.40 -35.15
N PRO A 374 22.57 -9.65 -34.83
CA PRO A 374 23.35 -9.89 -33.62
C PRO A 374 22.55 -9.77 -32.33
N TYR A 375 21.56 -8.90 -32.30
CA TYR A 375 20.65 -8.73 -31.13
C TYR A 375 19.73 -9.95 -30.98
N LEU A 376 19.15 -10.45 -32.06
CA LEU A 376 18.30 -11.63 -32.05
C LEU A 376 19.11 -12.92 -31.75
N GLU A 377 20.32 -13.08 -32.31
CA GLU A 377 21.19 -14.21 -31.96
C GLU A 377 21.56 -14.19 -30.47
N LYS A 378 21.81 -13.01 -29.89
CA LYS A 378 22.08 -12.86 -28.47
C LYS A 378 20.84 -13.17 -27.62
N ALA A 379 19.67 -12.65 -27.99
CA ALA A 379 18.39 -12.95 -27.32
C ALA A 379 18.09 -14.47 -27.34
N TYR A 380 18.34 -15.13 -28.47
CA TYR A 380 18.18 -16.57 -28.60
C TYR A 380 19.15 -17.38 -27.70
N LYS A 381 20.39 -16.92 -27.52
CA LYS A 381 21.33 -17.56 -26.59
C LYS A 381 20.85 -17.46 -25.13
N ILE A 382 20.20 -16.36 -24.75
CA ILE A 382 19.64 -16.15 -23.41
C ILE A 382 18.41 -17.05 -23.22
N ASN A 383 17.50 -17.06 -24.20
CA ASN A 383 16.26 -17.82 -24.13
C ASN A 383 16.00 -18.57 -25.44
N SER A 384 16.54 -19.78 -25.54
CA SER A 384 16.43 -20.63 -26.74
C SER A 384 15.02 -21.20 -26.98
N SER A 385 14.07 -20.99 -26.04
CA SER A 385 12.68 -21.41 -26.18
C SER A 385 11.74 -20.29 -26.68
N ASN A 386 12.27 -19.08 -26.91
CA ASN A 386 11.46 -17.97 -27.42
C ASN A 386 11.12 -18.18 -28.90
N GLN A 387 9.90 -18.65 -29.17
CA GLN A 387 9.41 -18.91 -30.53
C GLN A 387 9.41 -17.67 -31.42
N ASN A 388 9.15 -16.49 -30.86
CA ASN A 388 9.15 -15.26 -31.65
C ASN A 388 10.54 -14.90 -32.14
N VAL A 389 11.56 -15.03 -31.29
CA VAL A 389 12.96 -14.82 -31.69
C VAL A 389 13.36 -15.81 -32.77
N LEU A 390 12.98 -17.10 -32.65
CA LEU A 390 13.24 -18.10 -33.69
C LEU A 390 12.56 -17.79 -35.01
N LYS A 391 11.33 -17.27 -35.00
CA LYS A 391 10.62 -16.82 -36.21
C LYS A 391 11.34 -15.68 -36.90
N TYR A 392 11.79 -14.68 -36.15
CA TYR A 392 12.61 -13.58 -36.69
C TYR A 392 13.94 -14.09 -37.29
N LEU A 393 14.68 -14.92 -36.54
CA LEU A 393 15.95 -15.48 -37.01
C LEU A 393 15.75 -16.32 -38.27
N MET A 394 14.75 -17.19 -38.33
CA MET A 394 14.43 -18.00 -39.51
C MET A 394 14.15 -17.10 -40.72
N ASN A 395 13.32 -16.06 -40.57
CA ASN A 395 13.03 -15.13 -41.67
C ASN A 395 14.32 -14.45 -42.16
N ILE A 396 15.08 -13.85 -41.26
CA ILE A 396 16.33 -13.14 -41.60
C ILE A 396 17.32 -14.06 -42.27
N TYR A 397 17.59 -15.26 -41.75
CA TYR A 397 18.52 -16.21 -42.36
C TYR A 397 18.10 -16.60 -43.76
N GLY A 398 16.78 -16.78 -44.01
CA GLY A 398 16.26 -17.04 -45.36
C GLY A 398 16.50 -15.87 -46.32
N GLN A 399 16.36 -14.62 -45.84
CA GLN A 399 16.54 -13.42 -46.67
C GLN A 399 18.02 -13.12 -46.99
N ILE A 400 18.94 -13.45 -46.08
CA ILE A 400 20.37 -13.21 -46.27
C ILE A 400 21.13 -14.42 -46.87
N GLY A 401 20.43 -15.53 -47.15
CA GLY A 401 20.99 -16.72 -47.83
C GLY A 401 21.76 -17.68 -46.88
N GLU A 402 21.52 -17.62 -45.59
CA GLU A 402 22.13 -18.50 -44.57
C GLU A 402 21.31 -19.81 -44.42
N ASP A 403 21.29 -20.62 -45.49
CA ASP A 403 20.42 -21.80 -45.61
C ASP A 403 20.56 -22.82 -44.48
N ALA A 404 21.79 -23.03 -43.98
CA ALA A 404 22.04 -23.96 -42.87
C ALA A 404 21.41 -23.49 -41.57
N LYS A 405 21.55 -22.21 -41.24
CA LYS A 405 20.96 -21.57 -40.05
C LYS A 405 19.46 -21.48 -40.17
N TYR A 406 18.93 -21.20 -41.36
CA TYR A 406 17.51 -21.23 -41.67
C TYR A 406 16.88 -22.58 -41.32
N LYS A 407 17.47 -23.68 -41.83
CA LYS A 407 16.98 -25.03 -41.57
C LYS A 407 17.04 -25.41 -40.10
N ASP A 408 18.12 -25.06 -39.40
CA ASP A 408 18.26 -25.30 -37.96
C ASP A 408 17.22 -24.55 -37.16
N ALA A 409 17.01 -23.23 -37.42
CA ALA A 409 16.01 -22.42 -36.77
C ALA A 409 14.58 -22.94 -37.01
N LYS A 410 14.28 -23.36 -38.26
CA LYS A 410 13.01 -23.97 -38.63
C LYS A 410 12.73 -25.25 -37.85
N THR A 411 13.68 -26.19 -37.82
CA THR A 411 13.58 -27.45 -37.10
C THR A 411 13.34 -27.24 -35.60
N LYS A 412 14.03 -26.29 -35.01
CA LYS A 412 13.86 -25.91 -33.57
C LYS A 412 12.51 -25.31 -33.30
N LEU A 413 12.02 -24.42 -34.19
CA LEU A 413 10.70 -23.83 -34.06
C LEU A 413 9.60 -24.88 -34.13
N GLU A 414 9.65 -25.78 -35.14
CA GLU A 414 8.71 -26.88 -35.28
C GLU A 414 8.69 -27.80 -34.04
N ALA A 415 9.87 -28.07 -33.45
CA ALA A 415 9.98 -28.86 -32.23
C ALA A 415 9.40 -28.18 -30.99
N LEU A 416 9.43 -26.84 -30.91
CA LEU A 416 8.80 -26.07 -29.84
C LEU A 416 7.28 -25.98 -30.02
N GLU A 417 6.81 -25.78 -31.25
CA GLU A 417 5.36 -25.73 -31.56
C GLU A 417 4.67 -27.10 -31.35
N ALA A 418 5.40 -28.22 -31.52
CA ALA A 418 4.87 -29.56 -31.25
C ALA A 418 4.76 -29.91 -29.75
N LYS A 419 5.38 -29.11 -28.86
CA LYS A 419 5.38 -29.33 -27.41
C LYS A 419 4.38 -28.46 -26.65
N GLY A 420 3.85 -27.41 -27.26
CA GLY A 420 2.87 -26.48 -26.71
C GLY A 420 1.48 -26.77 -27.22
#